data_bd6cee7357da262235c668a830ad616e
#
_entry.id   bd6cee7357da262235c668a830ad616e
#
_cell.length_a   1.000
_cell.length_b   1.000
_cell.length_c   1.000
_cell.angle_alpha   90.00
_cell.angle_beta   90.00
_cell.angle_gamma   90.00
#
_symmetry.space_group_name_H-M   'P 1'
#
loop_
_entity.id
_entity.type
_entity.pdbx_description
1 polymer ?
#
loop_
_entity_poly.entity_id
_entity_poly.type
_entity_poly.pdbx_seq_one_letter_code
_entity_poly.pdbx_strand_id
1 'polypeptide(L)'
;MKMNKISLSISTALLAAGFMTSSAVNAQGRLVVYCSATNILCETTTKAFGEKYDVKTSFIRNGSGSTFAKVEAEKNNPQADVWFGGTFDPQAQAAELGLIEPYKSKHIDEIVERFRDPAKTKGHYVSAIYMGILGFGVNTERLAKLGIKEVPKCWKDLTDPRLKGEVQIADPQSAGTAYTALATFVQLWGEEKAFDFLKALHPNVSQYTK
;
A
#
# COMPACT_ATOMS: atom_id res chain seq x y z
N MET A 1 -24.51 94.64 19.10
CA MET A 1 -24.99 93.24 19.07
C MET A 1 -24.29 92.53 17.88
N LYS A 2 -23.29 91.74 18.08
CA LYS A 2 -22.41 91.22 17.02
C LYS A 2 -22.90 89.83 16.63
N MET A 3 -23.22 89.59 15.38
CA MET A 3 -23.55 88.31 14.79
C MET A 3 -22.26 87.66 14.32
N ASN A 4 -21.93 86.51 14.87
CA ASN A 4 -20.82 85.67 14.40
C ASN A 4 -21.24 84.79 13.24
N LYS A 5 -20.53 84.89 12.16
CA LYS A 5 -20.66 84.05 10.98
C LYS A 5 -19.97 82.70 11.26
N ILE A 6 -20.70 81.59 11.21
CA ILE A 6 -20.17 80.22 11.28
C ILE A 6 -19.83 79.82 9.85
N SER A 7 -18.54 79.60 9.64
CA SER A 7 -18.03 79.07 8.39
C SER A 7 -18.17 77.51 8.38
N LEU A 8 -18.90 77.02 7.39
CA LEU A 8 -19.17 75.61 7.19
C LEU A 8 -18.09 75.05 6.24
N SER A 9 -17.11 74.40 6.82
CA SER A 9 -16.06 73.67 6.04
C SER A 9 -16.57 72.26 5.64
N ILE A 10 -16.81 72.09 4.34
CA ILE A 10 -17.15 70.79 3.76
C ILE A 10 -15.85 69.98 3.56
N SER A 11 -15.61 69.00 4.41
CA SER A 11 -14.53 68.06 4.25
C SER A 11 -14.98 66.93 3.34
N THR A 12 -14.47 66.92 2.13
CA THR A 12 -14.64 65.81 1.15
C THR A 12 -13.82 64.62 1.56
N ALA A 13 -14.42 63.59 2.16
CA ALA A 13 -13.79 62.31 2.44
C ALA A 13 -13.78 61.45 1.16
N LEU A 14 -12.63 61.30 0.52
CA LEU A 14 -12.41 60.30 -0.53
C LEU A 14 -12.42 58.91 0.10
N LEU A 15 -13.49 58.14 -0.11
CA LEU A 15 -13.50 56.68 0.12
C LEU A 15 -12.65 56.00 -0.95
N ALA A 16 -11.41 55.65 -0.61
CA ALA A 16 -10.62 54.75 -1.38
C ALA A 16 -11.17 53.32 -1.14
N ALA A 17 -12.03 52.85 -2.03
CA ALA A 17 -12.45 51.45 -2.08
C ALA A 17 -11.27 50.62 -2.55
N GLY A 18 -10.50 50.12 -1.59
CA GLY A 18 -9.48 49.10 -1.85
C GLY A 18 -10.16 47.81 -2.28
N PHE A 19 -10.11 47.48 -3.56
CA PHE A 19 -10.39 46.14 -4.06
C PHE A 19 -9.35 45.18 -3.46
N MET A 20 -9.68 44.53 -2.35
CA MET A 20 -8.97 43.34 -1.89
C MET A 20 -9.29 42.22 -2.89
N THR A 21 -8.47 42.07 -3.91
CA THR A 21 -8.45 40.86 -4.70
C THR A 21 -7.99 39.71 -3.78
N SER A 22 -8.96 39.01 -3.21
CA SER A 22 -8.71 37.71 -2.55
C SER A 22 -8.14 36.81 -3.61
N SER A 23 -6.81 36.68 -3.67
CA SER A 23 -6.18 35.59 -4.35
C SER A 23 -6.71 34.32 -3.70
N ALA A 24 -7.63 33.62 -4.38
CA ALA A 24 -8.00 32.29 -3.99
C ALA A 24 -6.70 31.48 -4.01
N VAL A 25 -6.10 31.27 -2.85
CA VAL A 25 -5.04 30.29 -2.67
C VAL A 25 -5.72 28.96 -2.98
N ASN A 26 -5.56 28.48 -4.21
CA ASN A 26 -5.88 27.09 -4.54
C ASN A 26 -5.02 26.25 -3.59
N ALA A 27 -5.63 25.80 -2.50
CA ALA A 27 -5.00 24.84 -1.64
C ALA A 27 -4.85 23.58 -2.47
N GLN A 28 -3.66 23.40 -3.05
CA GLN A 28 -3.29 22.18 -3.77
C GLN A 28 -3.57 21.02 -2.84
N GLY A 29 -4.49 20.12 -3.22
CA GLY A 29 -4.85 18.98 -2.41
C GLY A 29 -3.59 18.16 -2.05
N ARG A 30 -3.62 17.47 -0.91
CA ARG A 30 -2.55 16.57 -0.49
C ARG A 30 -3.09 15.15 -0.44
N LEU A 31 -2.30 14.18 -0.90
CA LEU A 31 -2.60 12.76 -0.83
C LEU A 31 -1.43 11.99 -0.20
N VAL A 32 -1.70 11.25 0.85
CA VAL A 32 -0.75 10.36 1.52
C VAL A 32 -1.11 8.91 1.21
N VAL A 33 -0.17 8.16 0.66
CA VAL A 33 -0.37 6.77 0.25
C VAL A 33 0.45 5.83 1.12
N TYR A 34 -0.19 4.85 1.77
CA TYR A 34 0.51 3.68 2.29
C TYR A 34 0.61 2.66 1.16
N CYS A 35 1.84 2.38 0.74
CA CYS A 35 2.10 1.54 -0.42
C CYS A 35 2.73 0.21 -0.03
N SER A 36 2.08 -0.89 -0.41
CA SER A 36 2.55 -2.25 -0.16
C SER A 36 2.98 -2.97 -1.46
N ALA A 37 3.25 -2.21 -2.52
CA ALA A 37 3.79 -2.69 -3.78
C ALA A 37 5.32 -2.55 -3.84
N THR A 38 5.93 -2.79 -5.02
CA THR A 38 7.35 -2.49 -5.24
C THR A 38 7.60 -0.98 -5.23
N ASN A 39 8.79 -0.56 -4.81
CA ASN A 39 9.10 0.88 -4.70
C ASN A 39 8.86 1.64 -6.01
N ILE A 40 9.29 1.06 -7.12
CA ILE A 40 9.10 1.70 -8.43
C ILE A 40 7.62 1.89 -8.79
N LEU A 41 6.77 0.92 -8.45
CA LEU A 41 5.34 1.04 -8.70
C LEU A 41 4.70 2.10 -7.78
N CYS A 42 5.09 2.14 -6.50
CA CYS A 42 4.64 3.18 -5.57
C CYS A 42 4.97 4.58 -6.09
N GLU A 43 6.23 4.80 -6.44
CA GLU A 43 6.74 6.08 -6.90
C GLU A 43 6.08 6.52 -8.22
N THR A 44 6.09 5.64 -9.22
CA THR A 44 5.54 5.96 -10.55
C THR A 44 4.06 6.28 -10.49
N THR A 45 3.27 5.46 -9.77
CA THR A 45 1.82 5.66 -9.68
C THR A 45 1.46 6.92 -8.90
N THR A 46 2.13 7.16 -7.76
CA THR A 46 1.87 8.34 -6.93
C THR A 46 2.23 9.62 -7.69
N LYS A 47 3.38 9.64 -8.37
CA LYS A 47 3.83 10.77 -9.19
C LYS A 47 2.85 11.04 -10.32
N ALA A 48 2.49 10.02 -11.10
CA ALA A 48 1.56 10.19 -12.23
C ALA A 48 0.18 10.70 -11.77
N PHE A 49 -0.30 10.26 -10.60
CA PHE A 49 -1.54 10.78 -10.02
C PHE A 49 -1.41 12.25 -9.66
N GLY A 50 -0.34 12.64 -8.99
CA GLY A 50 -0.08 14.02 -8.59
C GLY A 50 -0.03 14.96 -9.78
N GLU A 51 0.68 14.58 -10.85
CA GLU A 51 0.78 15.36 -12.09
C GLU A 51 -0.57 15.47 -12.81
N LYS A 52 -1.33 14.38 -12.86
CA LYS A 52 -2.62 14.35 -13.58
C LYS A 52 -3.70 15.19 -12.91
N TYR A 53 -3.72 15.24 -11.59
CA TYR A 53 -4.79 15.87 -10.82
C TYR A 53 -4.37 17.14 -10.07
N ASP A 54 -3.14 17.59 -10.29
CA ASP A 54 -2.53 18.76 -9.59
C ASP A 54 -2.64 18.62 -8.06
N VAL A 55 -2.22 17.45 -7.54
CA VAL A 55 -2.27 17.10 -6.11
C VAL A 55 -0.85 16.82 -5.62
N LYS A 56 -0.49 17.36 -4.47
CA LYS A 56 0.78 17.04 -3.82
C LYS A 56 0.71 15.65 -3.21
N THR A 57 1.44 14.70 -3.77
CA THR A 57 1.44 13.30 -3.34
C THR A 57 2.66 12.95 -2.49
N SER A 58 2.50 12.01 -1.59
CA SER A 58 3.59 11.35 -0.86
C SER A 58 3.23 9.90 -0.61
N PHE A 59 4.23 9.02 -0.44
CA PHE A 59 3.98 7.64 -0.05
C PHE A 59 4.94 7.15 1.03
N ILE A 60 4.47 6.18 1.81
CA ILE A 60 5.28 5.40 2.75
C ILE A 60 5.15 3.94 2.33
N ARG A 61 6.31 3.30 2.02
CA ARG A 61 6.33 1.90 1.61
C ARG A 61 6.54 0.97 2.79
N ASN A 62 5.62 0.00 2.95
CA ASN A 62 5.72 -1.09 3.91
C ASN A 62 5.18 -2.38 3.29
N GLY A 63 5.50 -3.53 3.88
CA GLY A 63 4.82 -4.79 3.55
C GLY A 63 3.35 -4.76 3.98
N SER A 64 2.53 -5.68 3.44
CA SER A 64 1.08 -5.67 3.69
C SER A 64 0.73 -5.84 5.17
N GLY A 65 1.38 -6.76 5.89
CA GLY A 65 1.16 -6.95 7.32
C GLY A 65 1.60 -5.73 8.15
N SER A 66 2.76 -5.16 7.82
CA SER A 66 3.25 -3.94 8.50
C SER A 66 2.33 -2.74 8.24
N THR A 67 1.75 -2.63 7.04
CA THR A 67 0.77 -1.57 6.73
C THR A 67 -0.52 -1.77 7.50
N PHE A 68 -1.00 -3.01 7.61
CA PHE A 68 -2.17 -3.34 8.42
C PHE A 68 -1.97 -2.91 9.88
N ALA A 69 -0.87 -3.33 10.51
CA ALA A 69 -0.56 -2.96 11.88
C ALA A 69 -0.46 -1.44 12.08
N LYS A 70 0.07 -0.73 11.07
CA LYS A 70 0.15 0.74 11.10
C LYS A 70 -1.23 1.38 11.01
N VAL A 71 -2.08 0.95 10.08
CA VAL A 71 -3.46 1.44 9.94
C VAL A 71 -4.27 1.18 11.21
N GLU A 72 -4.11 -0.01 11.82
CA GLU A 72 -4.77 -0.35 13.08
C GLU A 72 -4.30 0.55 14.25
N ALA A 73 -3.00 0.80 14.36
CA ALA A 73 -2.46 1.69 15.38
C ALA A 73 -2.96 3.14 15.22
N GLU A 74 -3.22 3.57 14.00
CA GLU A 74 -3.67 4.93 13.65
C GLU A 74 -5.21 5.07 13.58
N LYS A 75 -5.98 4.06 13.97
CA LYS A 75 -7.46 4.03 13.82
C LYS A 75 -8.20 5.26 14.36
N ASN A 76 -7.68 5.89 15.41
CA ASN A 76 -8.27 7.08 16.01
C ASN A 76 -7.76 8.40 15.40
N ASN A 77 -6.72 8.34 14.57
CA ASN A 77 -6.13 9.48 13.87
C ASN A 77 -5.42 9.00 12.60
N PRO A 78 -6.16 8.63 11.54
CA PRO A 78 -5.60 8.14 10.29
C PRO A 78 -4.63 9.13 9.66
N GLN A 79 -3.49 8.63 9.17
CA GLN A 79 -2.43 9.44 8.60
C GLN A 79 -2.29 9.27 7.08
N ALA A 80 -3.03 8.35 6.48
CA ALA A 80 -3.03 8.10 5.05
C ALA A 80 -4.44 8.11 4.49
N ASP A 81 -4.54 8.52 3.23
CA ASP A 81 -5.79 8.59 2.49
C ASP A 81 -6.04 7.31 1.68
N VAL A 82 -4.99 6.62 1.24
CA VAL A 82 -5.08 5.43 0.38
C VAL A 82 -4.07 4.37 0.82
N TRP A 83 -4.53 3.11 0.90
CA TRP A 83 -3.65 1.95 0.95
C TRP A 83 -3.58 1.31 -0.45
N PHE A 84 -2.41 1.42 -1.10
CA PHE A 84 -2.18 0.99 -2.47
C PHE A 84 -1.33 -0.28 -2.53
N GLY A 85 -1.86 -1.29 -3.22
CA GLY A 85 -1.13 -2.54 -3.47
C GLY A 85 -1.01 -3.46 -2.25
N GLY A 86 -0.21 -4.50 -2.42
CA GLY A 86 -0.07 -5.57 -1.42
C GLY A 86 -1.00 -6.75 -1.68
N THR A 87 -1.26 -7.54 -0.66
CA THR A 87 -2.14 -8.71 -0.72
C THR A 87 -3.53 -8.39 -0.18
N PHE A 88 -4.51 -9.15 -0.63
CA PHE A 88 -5.92 -8.95 -0.30
C PHE A 88 -6.21 -9.18 1.19
N ASP A 89 -5.62 -10.21 1.80
CA ASP A 89 -6.01 -10.68 3.14
C ASP A 89 -5.95 -9.60 4.23
N PRO A 90 -4.84 -8.86 4.44
CA PRO A 90 -4.80 -7.83 5.47
C PRO A 90 -5.70 -6.63 5.15
N GLN A 91 -5.96 -6.34 3.87
CA GLN A 91 -6.93 -5.30 3.49
C GLN A 91 -8.37 -5.74 3.78
N ALA A 92 -8.71 -7.01 3.52
CA ALA A 92 -10.01 -7.58 3.86
C ALA A 92 -10.23 -7.58 5.39
N GLN A 93 -9.20 -7.91 6.17
CA GLN A 93 -9.24 -7.82 7.63
C GLN A 93 -9.43 -6.38 8.11
N ALA A 94 -8.74 -5.42 7.50
CA ALA A 94 -8.93 -4.00 7.80
C ALA A 94 -10.37 -3.54 7.54
N ALA A 95 -11.01 -4.03 6.46
CA ALA A 95 -12.41 -3.78 6.17
C ALA A 95 -13.35 -4.37 7.25
N GLU A 96 -13.11 -5.60 7.69
CA GLU A 96 -13.88 -6.26 8.75
C GLU A 96 -13.79 -5.53 10.10
N LEU A 97 -12.65 -4.91 10.37
CA LEU A 97 -12.42 -4.12 11.59
C LEU A 97 -12.85 -2.65 11.46
N GLY A 98 -13.42 -2.24 10.31
CA GLY A 98 -13.85 -0.87 10.08
C GLY A 98 -12.71 0.15 10.01
N LEU A 99 -11.52 -0.29 9.61
CA LEU A 99 -10.32 0.55 9.52
C LEU A 99 -10.17 1.26 8.16
N ILE A 100 -10.93 0.84 7.17
CA ILE A 100 -10.96 1.41 5.82
C ILE A 100 -12.41 1.59 5.38
N GLU A 101 -12.63 2.52 4.42
CA GLU A 101 -13.95 2.82 3.89
C GLU A 101 -14.20 2.14 2.54
N PRO A 102 -15.47 1.80 2.19
CA PRO A 102 -15.78 1.24 0.89
C PRO A 102 -15.69 2.33 -0.19
N TYR A 103 -15.11 1.97 -1.32
CA TYR A 103 -15.06 2.84 -2.48
C TYR A 103 -15.30 2.05 -3.78
N LYS A 104 -16.46 2.29 -4.42
CA LYS A 104 -16.73 1.72 -5.73
C LYS A 104 -16.06 2.58 -6.81
N SER A 105 -14.97 2.07 -7.37
CA SER A 105 -14.29 2.75 -8.46
C SER A 105 -15.21 2.91 -9.67
N LYS A 106 -15.16 4.07 -10.33
CA LYS A 106 -15.84 4.29 -11.63
C LYS A 106 -15.27 3.41 -12.77
N HIS A 107 -14.09 2.85 -12.57
CA HIS A 107 -13.41 1.93 -13.48
C HIS A 107 -13.58 0.46 -13.09
N ILE A 108 -14.51 0.13 -12.20
CA ILE A 108 -14.70 -1.24 -11.72
C ILE A 108 -14.98 -2.22 -12.86
N ASP A 109 -15.67 -1.78 -13.91
CA ASP A 109 -16.02 -2.61 -15.07
C ASP A 109 -14.83 -2.90 -16.01
N GLU A 110 -13.73 -2.17 -15.86
CA GLU A 110 -12.45 -2.40 -16.55
C GLU A 110 -11.63 -3.52 -15.89
N ILE A 111 -11.95 -3.88 -14.63
CA ILE A 111 -11.30 -4.96 -13.90
C ILE A 111 -11.82 -6.31 -14.41
N VAL A 112 -10.94 -7.29 -14.52
CA VAL A 112 -11.29 -8.67 -14.89
C VAL A 112 -12.43 -9.17 -13.99
N GLU A 113 -13.49 -9.72 -14.58
CA GLU A 113 -14.76 -10.07 -13.95
C GLU A 113 -14.61 -10.82 -12.63
N ARG A 114 -13.74 -11.84 -12.59
CA ARG A 114 -13.49 -12.64 -11.37
C ARG A 114 -12.99 -11.84 -10.15
N PHE A 115 -12.50 -10.60 -10.35
CA PHE A 115 -11.97 -9.74 -9.30
C PHE A 115 -12.83 -8.51 -9.00
N ARG A 116 -13.96 -8.33 -9.71
CA ARG A 116 -14.89 -7.22 -9.47
C ARG A 116 -16.15 -7.62 -8.71
N ASP A 117 -16.31 -8.90 -8.42
CA ASP A 117 -17.45 -9.43 -7.64
C ASP A 117 -17.45 -8.81 -6.23
N PRO A 118 -18.54 -8.15 -5.80
CA PRO A 118 -18.65 -7.54 -4.48
C PRO A 118 -18.40 -8.54 -3.33
N ALA A 119 -18.77 -9.81 -3.49
CA ALA A 119 -18.51 -10.84 -2.50
C ALA A 119 -17.00 -11.09 -2.30
N LYS A 120 -16.19 -10.94 -3.36
CA LYS A 120 -14.74 -11.09 -3.34
C LYS A 120 -14.00 -9.81 -2.99
N THR A 121 -14.64 -8.65 -3.18
CA THR A 121 -14.09 -7.33 -2.87
C THR A 121 -14.55 -6.79 -1.51
N LYS A 122 -15.19 -7.63 -0.70
CA LYS A 122 -15.78 -7.21 0.59
C LYS A 122 -16.68 -5.98 0.45
N GLY A 123 -17.58 -5.96 -0.52
CA GLY A 123 -18.50 -4.84 -0.73
C GLY A 123 -17.81 -3.56 -1.23
N HIS A 124 -16.77 -3.70 -2.06
CA HIS A 124 -15.94 -2.62 -2.59
C HIS A 124 -14.99 -1.94 -1.58
N TYR A 125 -14.71 -2.57 -0.45
CA TYR A 125 -13.63 -2.09 0.42
C TYR A 125 -12.24 -2.29 -0.18
N VAL A 126 -12.08 -3.33 -1.04
CA VAL A 126 -10.83 -3.65 -1.71
C VAL A 126 -11.05 -3.76 -3.21
N SER A 127 -10.21 -3.10 -3.99
CA SER A 127 -10.21 -3.19 -5.46
C SER A 127 -8.92 -3.84 -5.95
N ALA A 128 -9.04 -4.85 -6.82
CA ALA A 128 -7.87 -5.48 -7.43
C ALA A 128 -7.23 -4.53 -8.45
N ILE A 129 -5.90 -4.37 -8.37
CA ILE A 129 -5.12 -3.51 -9.28
C ILE A 129 -4.04 -4.27 -10.04
N TYR A 130 -3.59 -5.40 -9.52
CA TYR A 130 -2.68 -6.32 -10.19
C TYR A 130 -2.83 -7.73 -9.63
N MET A 131 -2.27 -8.69 -10.33
CA MET A 131 -2.18 -10.08 -9.91
C MET A 131 -0.77 -10.60 -10.17
N GLY A 132 -0.28 -11.45 -9.30
CA GLY A 132 0.98 -12.15 -9.45
C GLY A 132 0.82 -13.67 -9.32
N ILE A 133 1.79 -14.41 -9.82
CA ILE A 133 1.94 -15.84 -9.59
C ILE A 133 2.99 -16.02 -8.50
N LEU A 134 2.65 -16.82 -7.48
CA LEU A 134 3.59 -17.17 -6.42
C LEU A 134 4.57 -18.24 -6.91
N GLY A 135 5.85 -18.02 -6.67
CA GLY A 135 6.91 -18.94 -7.00
C GLY A 135 8.20 -18.59 -6.26
N PHE A 136 9.25 -19.33 -6.54
CA PHE A 136 10.60 -19.03 -6.07
C PHE A 136 11.56 -18.86 -7.24
N GLY A 137 12.53 -17.97 -7.08
CA GLY A 137 13.63 -17.81 -8.03
C GLY A 137 14.86 -18.57 -7.58
N VAL A 138 15.63 -19.09 -8.51
CA VAL A 138 16.85 -19.85 -8.24
C VAL A 138 18.06 -19.17 -8.84
N ASN A 139 19.08 -18.91 -8.02
CA ASN A 139 20.39 -18.47 -8.49
C ASN A 139 21.23 -19.69 -8.94
N THR A 140 21.26 -19.93 -10.24
CA THR A 140 21.95 -21.11 -10.82
C THR A 140 23.46 -21.05 -10.65
N GLU A 141 24.08 -19.86 -10.62
CA GLU A 141 25.50 -19.71 -10.34
C GLU A 141 25.84 -20.10 -8.90
N ARG A 142 24.95 -19.74 -7.96
CA ARG A 142 25.12 -20.13 -6.56
C ARG A 142 25.01 -21.64 -6.39
N LEU A 143 24.02 -22.27 -7.03
CA LEU A 143 23.89 -23.74 -7.02
C LEU A 143 25.15 -24.41 -7.55
N ALA A 144 25.70 -23.93 -8.67
CA ALA A 144 26.93 -24.47 -9.24
C ALA A 144 28.12 -24.39 -8.26
N LYS A 145 28.28 -23.28 -7.54
CA LYS A 145 29.30 -23.09 -6.49
C LYS A 145 29.12 -24.04 -5.32
N LEU A 146 27.89 -24.45 -5.03
CA LEU A 146 27.56 -25.47 -4.01
C LEU A 146 27.70 -26.91 -4.53
N GLY A 147 28.07 -27.10 -5.79
CA GLY A 147 28.14 -28.41 -6.43
C GLY A 147 26.78 -29.05 -6.71
N ILE A 148 25.68 -28.28 -6.61
CA ILE A 148 24.32 -28.74 -6.86
C ILE A 148 24.00 -28.56 -8.33
N LYS A 149 23.92 -29.70 -9.06
CA LYS A 149 23.64 -29.70 -10.51
C LYS A 149 22.17 -29.62 -10.84
N GLU A 150 21.31 -30.04 -9.93
CA GLU A 150 19.86 -30.09 -10.11
C GLU A 150 19.21 -28.81 -9.57
N VAL A 151 18.48 -28.13 -10.43
CA VAL A 151 17.71 -26.93 -10.03
C VAL A 151 16.43 -27.37 -9.31
N PRO A 152 16.13 -26.84 -8.12
CA PRO A 152 14.86 -27.08 -7.44
C PRO A 152 13.65 -26.78 -8.34
N LYS A 153 12.69 -27.70 -8.42
CA LYS A 153 11.51 -27.62 -9.29
C LYS A 153 10.20 -27.45 -8.51
N CYS A 154 10.20 -27.82 -7.25
CA CYS A 154 9.03 -27.70 -6.38
C CYS A 154 9.42 -27.21 -4.98
N TRP A 155 8.43 -26.79 -4.21
CA TRP A 155 8.65 -26.25 -2.86
C TRP A 155 9.43 -27.22 -1.96
N LYS A 156 9.14 -28.52 -2.06
CA LYS A 156 9.80 -29.54 -1.23
C LYS A 156 11.29 -29.66 -1.50
N ASP A 157 11.74 -29.36 -2.71
CA ASP A 157 13.17 -29.42 -3.05
C ASP A 157 13.98 -28.37 -2.27
N LEU A 158 13.32 -27.31 -1.78
CA LEU A 158 13.96 -26.27 -0.97
C LEU A 158 14.36 -26.76 0.43
N THR A 159 13.90 -27.94 0.85
CA THR A 159 14.29 -28.56 2.13
C THR A 159 15.56 -29.41 2.01
N ASP A 160 16.19 -29.50 0.83
CA ASP A 160 17.45 -30.21 0.64
C ASP A 160 18.52 -29.69 1.61
N PRO A 161 19.14 -30.51 2.45
CA PRO A 161 20.15 -30.07 3.41
C PRO A 161 21.38 -29.39 2.78
N ARG A 162 21.62 -29.59 1.48
CA ARG A 162 22.68 -28.91 0.73
C ARG A 162 22.41 -27.42 0.56
N LEU A 163 21.15 -27.00 0.75
CA LEU A 163 20.72 -25.61 0.71
C LEU A 163 20.74 -24.91 2.08
N LYS A 164 21.42 -25.51 3.07
CA LYS A 164 21.49 -24.92 4.42
C LYS A 164 22.01 -23.49 4.40
N GLY A 165 21.19 -22.54 4.88
CA GLY A 165 21.52 -21.11 4.91
C GLY A 165 21.51 -20.40 3.55
N GLU A 166 20.95 -21.01 2.50
CA GLU A 166 20.94 -20.47 1.13
C GLU A 166 19.57 -19.96 0.68
N VAL A 167 18.52 -20.26 1.42
CA VAL A 167 17.16 -19.82 1.10
C VAL A 167 16.91 -18.48 1.75
N GLN A 168 16.34 -17.55 1.00
CA GLN A 168 15.84 -16.26 1.51
C GLN A 168 14.32 -16.21 1.35
N ILE A 169 13.63 -15.83 2.39
CA ILE A 169 12.19 -15.64 2.39
C ILE A 169 11.86 -14.40 3.24
N ALA A 170 10.81 -13.69 2.90
CA ALA A 170 10.33 -12.61 3.76
C ALA A 170 9.56 -13.16 4.97
N ASP A 171 9.47 -12.35 6.02
CA ASP A 171 8.68 -12.68 7.20
C ASP A 171 7.18 -12.60 6.87
N PRO A 172 6.40 -13.69 7.05
CA PRO A 172 4.97 -13.71 6.75
C PRO A 172 4.13 -12.77 7.63
N GLN A 173 4.61 -12.33 8.78
CA GLN A 173 3.91 -11.34 9.60
C GLN A 173 3.96 -9.94 8.98
N SER A 174 5.03 -9.60 8.27
CA SER A 174 5.25 -8.27 7.71
C SER A 174 4.99 -8.20 6.21
N ALA A 175 5.32 -9.26 5.47
CA ALA A 175 5.30 -9.29 4.02
C ALA A 175 4.13 -10.12 3.48
N GLY A 176 3.26 -9.50 2.68
CA GLY A 176 2.09 -10.16 2.11
C GLY A 176 2.43 -11.37 1.24
N THR A 177 3.49 -11.30 0.40
CA THR A 177 3.91 -12.43 -0.45
C THR A 177 4.31 -13.65 0.38
N ALA A 178 5.02 -13.46 1.49
CA ALA A 178 5.40 -14.56 2.38
C ALA A 178 4.17 -15.13 3.11
N TYR A 179 3.22 -14.29 3.52
CA TYR A 179 1.94 -14.74 4.05
C TYR A 179 1.16 -15.56 3.01
N THR A 180 1.11 -15.09 1.76
CA THR A 180 0.49 -15.84 0.66
C THR A 180 1.16 -17.21 0.45
N ALA A 181 2.49 -17.30 0.59
CA ALA A 181 3.19 -18.59 0.51
C ALA A 181 2.76 -19.53 1.64
N LEU A 182 2.73 -19.05 2.88
CA LEU A 182 2.25 -19.81 4.04
C LEU A 182 0.81 -20.31 3.82
N ALA A 183 -0.11 -19.41 3.45
CA ALA A 183 -1.49 -19.75 3.17
C ALA A 183 -1.62 -20.78 2.03
N THR A 184 -0.79 -20.66 0.99
CA THR A 184 -0.75 -21.61 -0.13
C THR A 184 -0.32 -22.99 0.33
N PHE A 185 0.69 -23.11 1.19
CA PHE A 185 1.11 -24.41 1.72
C PHE A 185 0.01 -25.05 2.57
N VAL A 186 -0.68 -24.27 3.40
CA VAL A 186 -1.83 -24.74 4.18
C VAL A 186 -2.97 -25.22 3.27
N GLN A 187 -3.28 -24.48 2.21
CA GLN A 187 -4.33 -24.87 1.24
C GLN A 187 -3.97 -26.13 0.46
N LEU A 188 -2.70 -26.30 0.08
CA LEU A 188 -2.24 -27.45 -0.72
C LEU A 188 -2.10 -28.73 0.09
N TRP A 189 -1.67 -28.65 1.35
CA TRP A 189 -1.24 -29.82 2.13
C TRP A 189 -1.98 -29.99 3.45
N GLY A 190 -2.76 -29.04 3.89
CA GLY A 190 -3.32 -28.94 5.23
C GLY A 190 -2.30 -28.34 6.22
N GLU A 191 -2.80 -27.84 7.33
CA GLU A 191 -2.01 -27.07 8.29
C GLU A 191 -0.82 -27.85 8.85
N GLU A 192 -1.05 -29.08 9.33
CA GLU A 192 0.00 -29.92 9.91
C GLU A 192 1.19 -30.13 8.97
N LYS A 193 0.92 -30.59 7.74
CA LYS A 193 1.97 -30.84 6.73
C LYS A 193 2.64 -29.56 6.25
N ALA A 194 1.91 -28.44 6.20
CA ALA A 194 2.49 -27.15 5.84
C ALA A 194 3.50 -26.70 6.90
N PHE A 195 3.16 -26.83 8.18
CA PHE A 195 4.09 -26.48 9.25
C PHE A 195 5.26 -27.45 9.38
N ASP A 196 5.06 -28.74 9.10
CA ASP A 196 6.17 -29.70 9.04
C ASP A 196 7.15 -29.37 7.91
N PHE A 197 6.63 -28.99 6.73
CA PHE A 197 7.46 -28.48 5.64
C PHE A 197 8.23 -27.22 6.06
N LEU A 198 7.58 -26.25 6.70
CA LEU A 198 8.22 -25.01 7.14
C LEU A 198 9.30 -25.24 8.20
N LYS A 199 9.08 -26.19 9.13
CA LYS A 199 10.10 -26.63 10.08
C LYS A 199 11.30 -27.26 9.37
N ALA A 200 11.05 -28.08 8.35
CA ALA A 200 12.12 -28.68 7.53
C ALA A 200 12.86 -27.64 6.67
N LEU A 201 12.17 -26.61 6.20
CA LEU A 201 12.75 -25.51 5.43
C LEU A 201 13.60 -24.55 6.29
N HIS A 202 13.21 -24.34 7.54
CA HIS A 202 13.80 -23.33 8.43
C HIS A 202 15.34 -23.41 8.53
N PRO A 203 16.00 -24.58 8.65
CA PRO A 203 17.46 -24.68 8.66
C PRO A 203 18.13 -24.16 7.38
N ASN A 204 17.41 -24.17 6.26
CA ASN A 204 17.90 -23.69 4.98
C ASN A 204 17.71 -22.17 4.80
N VAL A 205 16.90 -21.54 5.64
CA VAL A 205 16.67 -20.10 5.57
C VAL A 205 17.83 -19.34 6.21
N SER A 206 18.49 -18.50 5.41
CA SER A 206 19.57 -17.62 5.88
C SER A 206 19.03 -16.40 6.61
N GLN A 207 17.89 -15.89 6.16
CA GLN A 207 17.31 -14.66 6.67
C GLN A 207 15.82 -14.57 6.36
N TYR A 208 15.05 -14.11 7.34
CA TYR A 208 13.69 -13.60 7.14
C TYR A 208 13.78 -12.09 6.91
N THR A 209 13.45 -11.65 5.69
CA THR A 209 13.53 -10.23 5.32
C THR A 209 12.19 -9.51 5.56
N LYS A 210 12.24 -8.19 5.61
CA LYS A 210 11.04 -7.34 5.67
C LYS A 210 10.53 -7.01 4.26
#